data_cf1da90d447a2b366edcdcfa0ae9fffc
#
_entry.id   cf1da90d447a2b366edcdcfa0ae9fffc
#
_cell.length_a   1.000
_cell.length_b   1.000
_cell.length_c   1.000
_cell.angle_alpha   90.00
_cell.angle_beta   90.00
_cell.angle_gamma   90.00
#
_symmetry.space_group_name_H-M   'P 1'
#
loop_
_entity.id
_entity.type
_entity.pdbx_description
1 polymer ?
#
loop_
_entity_poly.entity_id
_entity_poly.type
_entity_poly.pdbx_seq_one_letter_code
_entity_poly.pdbx_strand_id
1 'polypeptide(L)'
;MAEKRKMGFDLGLNDANTCFKRRFRWMFKVDALEDGSLVSGDNESQGQIDCLPPLRSSRPNISFKEMEAQHLNETIFYPSKPEWKPIPLSLYDIKKNNPVTKWLSYVYDAKNDAGWFPSKGFKRDCSLEMYDGCGAIIEKWKFENAWPQNIEFGELDMSSSEVMTIDLTLRYDRAYIEEEI
;
A
#
# COMPACT_ATOMS: atom_id res chain seq x y z
N MET A 1 -7.66 41.18 -36.97
CA MET A 1 -7.31 40.57 -35.69
C MET A 1 -6.30 39.44 -35.94
N ALA A 2 -5.06 39.61 -35.54
CA ALA A 2 -4.00 38.65 -35.82
C ALA A 2 -4.15 37.48 -34.84
N GLU A 3 -4.41 36.32 -35.39
CA GLU A 3 -4.45 35.04 -34.66
C GLU A 3 -3.04 34.75 -34.13
N LYS A 4 -2.87 34.82 -32.79
CA LYS A 4 -1.60 34.43 -32.14
C LYS A 4 -1.43 32.91 -32.37
N ARG A 5 -0.55 32.55 -33.31
CA ARG A 5 -0.07 31.19 -33.46
C ARG A 5 0.58 30.78 -32.13
N LYS A 6 -0.09 29.92 -31.39
CA LYS A 6 0.51 29.18 -30.26
C LYS A 6 1.62 28.29 -30.81
N MET A 7 2.86 28.75 -30.74
CA MET A 7 4.03 27.89 -30.92
C MET A 7 4.18 27.09 -29.61
N GLY A 8 3.69 25.91 -29.57
CA GLY A 8 3.85 24.95 -28.50
C GLY A 8 3.18 23.63 -28.91
N PHE A 9 3.84 22.55 -28.69
CA PHE A 9 3.19 21.25 -28.74
C PHE A 9 2.05 21.27 -27.71
N ASP A 10 0.83 21.43 -28.16
CA ASP A 10 -0.34 21.25 -27.30
C ASP A 10 -0.52 19.76 -27.06
N LEU A 11 0.07 19.26 -25.97
CA LEU A 11 -0.06 17.88 -25.56
C LEU A 11 -1.42 17.59 -24.93
N GLY A 12 -2.40 18.50 -25.04
CA GLY A 12 -3.69 18.37 -24.37
C GLY A 12 -3.61 18.54 -22.85
N LEU A 13 -2.44 18.95 -22.34
CA LEU A 13 -2.19 19.09 -20.89
C LEU A 13 -2.71 20.41 -20.31
N ASN A 14 -3.21 21.30 -21.17
CA ASN A 14 -3.77 22.61 -20.77
C ASN A 14 -5.28 22.56 -20.53
N ASP A 15 -5.89 21.38 -20.63
CA ASP A 15 -7.31 21.22 -20.33
C ASP A 15 -7.50 21.32 -18.81
N ALA A 16 -8.49 22.11 -18.37
CA ALA A 16 -8.78 22.31 -16.95
C ALA A 16 -9.11 21.00 -16.20
N ASN A 17 -9.43 19.96 -16.95
CA ASN A 17 -9.73 18.62 -16.44
C ASN A 17 -8.50 17.71 -16.31
N THR A 18 -7.33 18.12 -16.80
CA THR A 18 -6.10 17.31 -16.73
C THR A 18 -5.33 17.62 -15.45
N CYS A 19 -5.68 16.98 -14.35
CA CYS A 19 -4.97 17.09 -13.09
C CYS A 19 -4.03 15.91 -12.87
N PHE A 20 -2.75 16.19 -12.64
CA PHE A 20 -1.77 15.14 -12.36
C PHE A 20 -1.78 14.73 -10.88
N LYS A 21 -1.82 13.43 -10.62
CA LYS A 21 -1.66 12.87 -9.28
C LYS A 21 -0.24 13.16 -8.76
N ARG A 22 -0.11 13.67 -7.53
CA ARG A 22 1.18 14.01 -6.92
C ARG A 22 1.72 12.85 -6.11
N ARG A 23 3.03 12.53 -6.25
CA ARG A 23 3.68 11.38 -5.60
C ARG A 23 3.80 11.49 -4.08
N PHE A 24 3.69 12.66 -3.50
CA PHE A 24 3.94 12.92 -2.07
C PHE A 24 2.66 13.05 -1.23
N ARG A 25 1.48 12.91 -1.82
CA ARG A 25 0.19 13.05 -1.15
C ARG A 25 -0.50 11.70 -1.02
N TRP A 26 -0.02 10.89 -0.11
CA TRP A 26 -0.58 9.57 0.11
C TRP A 26 -0.40 9.13 1.57
N MET A 27 -1.23 8.21 2.02
CA MET A 27 -1.19 7.58 3.33
C MET A 27 -1.37 6.09 3.19
N PHE A 28 -0.75 5.34 4.10
CA PHE A 28 -0.99 3.91 4.25
C PHE A 28 -1.67 3.67 5.59
N LYS A 29 -2.80 2.98 5.56
CA LYS A 29 -3.60 2.66 6.74
C LYS A 29 -3.74 1.15 6.86
N VAL A 30 -3.72 0.66 8.08
CA VAL A 30 -3.96 -0.75 8.41
C VAL A 30 -5.23 -0.82 9.23
N ASP A 31 -6.18 -1.65 8.84
CA ASP A 31 -7.41 -1.83 9.58
C ASP A 31 -7.11 -2.55 10.91
N ALA A 32 -7.70 -2.07 12.00
CA ALA A 32 -7.51 -2.64 13.31
C ALA A 32 -8.19 -4.02 13.45
N LEU A 33 -7.72 -4.80 14.40
CA LEU A 33 -8.42 -6.01 14.83
C LEU A 33 -9.74 -5.65 15.53
N GLU A 34 -10.74 -6.51 15.39
CA GLU A 34 -12.06 -6.37 16.02
C GLU A 34 -12.00 -6.29 17.56
N ASP A 35 -10.93 -6.78 18.17
CA ASP A 35 -10.76 -6.82 19.63
C ASP A 35 -10.08 -5.57 20.24
N GLY A 36 -9.98 -4.47 19.51
CA GLY A 36 -9.55 -3.17 20.06
C GLY A 36 -8.10 -3.12 20.58
N SER A 37 -7.33 -4.16 20.39
CA SER A 37 -6.02 -4.37 21.02
C SER A 37 -4.88 -3.49 20.47
N LEU A 38 -5.11 -2.75 19.39
CA LEU A 38 -4.12 -1.82 18.83
C LEU A 38 -4.46 -0.35 19.00
N VAL A 39 -5.59 -0.04 19.63
CA VAL A 39 -5.96 1.34 19.91
C VAL A 39 -5.44 1.72 21.29
N SER A 40 -4.33 2.44 21.34
CA SER A 40 -3.87 3.12 22.55
C SER A 40 -3.86 4.61 22.28
N GLY A 41 -5.00 5.22 22.49
CA GLY A 41 -5.20 6.68 22.46
C GLY A 41 -6.65 7.01 22.73
N ASP A 42 -6.88 7.84 23.73
CA ASP A 42 -8.17 8.21 24.35
C ASP A 42 -9.19 8.91 23.43
N ASN A 43 -9.26 8.54 22.17
CA ASN A 43 -10.30 9.03 21.27
C ASN A 43 -11.00 7.84 20.61
N GLU A 44 -12.30 7.77 20.81
CA GLU A 44 -13.26 6.80 20.29
C GLU A 44 -13.36 6.81 18.75
N SER A 45 -12.27 6.57 18.05
CA SER A 45 -12.27 6.33 16.62
C SER A 45 -12.14 4.83 16.41
N GLN A 46 -13.25 4.20 16.11
CA GLN A 46 -13.39 2.79 15.86
C GLN A 46 -12.27 2.28 14.92
N GLY A 47 -11.40 1.47 15.49
CA GLY A 47 -10.74 0.38 14.76
C GLY A 47 -9.65 0.71 13.74
N GLN A 48 -9.25 1.94 13.51
CA GLN A 48 -8.20 2.30 12.55
C GLN A 48 -6.85 2.49 13.25
N ILE A 49 -5.82 1.76 12.81
CA ILE A 49 -4.44 2.14 13.15
C ILE A 49 -4.16 3.43 12.38
N ASP A 50 -4.14 4.53 13.11
CA ASP A 50 -3.75 5.80 12.53
C ASP A 50 -2.40 5.68 11.85
N CYS A 51 -2.43 6.00 10.57
CA CYS A 51 -1.33 6.33 9.70
C CYS A 51 0.06 5.92 10.18
N LEU A 52 0.55 4.82 9.70
CA LEU A 52 1.99 4.57 9.70
C LEU A 52 2.66 5.77 9.01
N PRO A 53 3.65 6.44 9.64
CA PRO A 53 4.31 7.57 9.01
C PRO A 53 5.07 7.12 7.77
N PRO A 54 4.52 7.32 6.57
CA PRO A 54 5.05 6.74 5.36
C PRO A 54 6.23 7.54 4.84
N LEU A 55 7.25 6.86 4.38
CA LEU A 55 8.38 7.46 3.67
C LEU A 55 8.33 7.10 2.19
N ARG A 56 8.16 5.82 1.88
CA ARG A 56 8.15 5.29 0.52
C ARG A 56 7.22 4.09 0.40
N SER A 57 6.51 4.00 -0.72
CA SER A 57 5.74 2.82 -1.10
C SER A 57 5.60 2.75 -2.62
N SER A 58 5.09 1.64 -3.12
CA SER A 58 4.65 1.47 -4.49
C SER A 58 3.17 1.16 -4.55
N ARG A 59 2.54 1.46 -5.69
CA ARG A 59 1.19 0.98 -5.98
C ARG A 59 1.22 -0.54 -6.20
N PRO A 60 0.08 -1.22 -6.01
CA PRO A 60 0.00 -2.66 -6.25
C PRO A 60 0.27 -2.98 -7.72
N ASN A 61 1.04 -4.03 -7.92
CA ASN A 61 1.36 -4.55 -9.25
C ASN A 61 0.74 -5.92 -9.42
N ILE A 62 0.06 -6.12 -10.55
CA ILE A 62 -0.54 -7.38 -10.95
C ILE A 62 0.12 -7.89 -12.23
N SER A 63 0.37 -9.18 -12.31
CA SER A 63 0.79 -9.86 -13.53
C SER A 63 -0.14 -11.04 -13.80
N PHE A 64 -0.36 -11.35 -15.06
CA PHE A 64 -1.14 -12.51 -15.47
C PHE A 64 -0.18 -13.55 -16.05
N LYS A 65 -0.34 -14.80 -15.64
CA LYS A 65 0.33 -15.90 -16.32
C LYS A 65 -0.30 -16.10 -17.69
N GLU A 66 0.50 -16.45 -18.66
CA GLU A 66 0.03 -16.74 -20.01
C GLU A 66 -0.36 -18.20 -20.13
N MET A 67 -1.40 -18.46 -20.90
CA MET A 67 -1.81 -19.78 -21.33
C MET A 67 -1.78 -19.79 -22.87
N GLU A 68 -1.00 -20.70 -23.43
CA GLU A 68 -0.89 -20.86 -24.86
C GLU A 68 -1.90 -21.90 -25.37
N ALA A 69 -2.61 -21.55 -26.41
CA ALA A 69 -3.44 -22.47 -27.18
C ALA A 69 -2.95 -22.52 -28.62
N GLN A 70 -2.54 -23.70 -29.05
CA GLN A 70 -2.12 -23.94 -30.44
C GLN A 70 -3.36 -24.22 -31.31
N HIS A 71 -3.51 -23.45 -32.36
CA HIS A 71 -4.59 -23.62 -33.33
C HIS A 71 -4.02 -23.65 -34.74
N LEU A 72 -3.98 -24.85 -35.36
CA LEU A 72 -3.43 -25.09 -36.69
C LEU A 72 -2.00 -24.55 -36.85
N ASN A 73 -1.82 -23.40 -37.49
CA ASN A 73 -0.52 -22.78 -37.79
C ASN A 73 -0.27 -21.53 -36.90
N GLU A 74 -1.11 -21.24 -35.93
CA GLU A 74 -1.02 -20.05 -35.06
C GLU A 74 -1.07 -20.43 -33.59
N THR A 75 -0.34 -19.67 -32.80
CA THR A 75 -0.41 -19.76 -31.34
C THR A 75 -1.20 -18.57 -30.80
N ILE A 76 -2.25 -18.83 -30.03
CA ILE A 76 -3.09 -17.82 -29.40
C ILE A 76 -2.78 -17.77 -27.91
N PHE A 77 -2.59 -16.58 -27.36
CA PHE A 77 -2.28 -16.37 -25.94
C PHE A 77 -3.52 -15.87 -25.19
N TYR A 78 -3.78 -16.52 -24.07
CA TYR A 78 -4.86 -16.13 -23.15
C TYR A 78 -4.28 -15.77 -21.77
N PRO A 79 -4.85 -14.75 -21.09
CA PRO A 79 -4.48 -14.48 -19.70
C PRO A 79 -4.99 -15.61 -18.78
N SER A 80 -4.09 -16.12 -17.95
CA SER A 80 -4.41 -17.13 -16.94
C SER A 80 -4.52 -16.47 -15.56
N LYS A 81 -4.09 -17.15 -14.50
CA LYS A 81 -4.25 -16.69 -13.11
C LYS A 81 -3.51 -15.37 -12.85
N PRO A 82 -4.17 -14.40 -12.21
CA PRO A 82 -3.50 -13.18 -11.74
C PRO A 82 -2.54 -13.50 -10.60
N GLU A 83 -1.42 -12.81 -10.57
CA GLU A 83 -0.44 -12.86 -9.50
C GLU A 83 -0.13 -11.46 -9.00
N TRP A 84 -0.48 -11.18 -7.75
CA TRP A 84 -0.15 -9.94 -7.08
C TRP A 84 1.27 -9.96 -6.55
N LYS A 85 2.03 -8.91 -6.84
CA LYS A 85 3.41 -8.77 -6.35
C LYS A 85 3.41 -8.12 -4.96
N PRO A 86 4.34 -8.51 -4.07
CA PRO A 86 4.49 -7.85 -2.78
C PRO A 86 4.78 -6.36 -2.94
N ILE A 87 4.36 -5.56 -1.96
CA ILE A 87 4.59 -4.11 -1.93
C ILE A 87 5.69 -3.79 -0.92
N PRO A 88 6.75 -3.06 -1.34
CA PRO A 88 7.69 -2.47 -0.40
C PRO A 88 7.07 -1.24 0.26
N LEU A 89 7.24 -1.12 1.57
CA LEU A 89 6.76 0.00 2.37
C LEU A 89 7.85 0.41 3.35
N SER A 90 8.40 1.60 3.18
CA SER A 90 9.36 2.19 4.13
C SER A 90 8.62 3.18 5.02
N LEU A 91 8.88 3.10 6.32
CA LEU A 91 8.24 3.89 7.36
C LEU A 91 9.29 4.54 8.25
N TYR A 92 8.95 5.68 8.85
CA TYR A 92 9.75 6.22 9.94
C TYR A 92 9.54 5.40 11.21
N ASP A 93 10.61 5.09 11.92
CA ASP A 93 10.51 4.43 13.22
C ASP A 93 10.02 5.40 14.29
N ILE A 94 8.99 5.00 15.03
CA ILE A 94 8.36 5.82 16.06
C ILE A 94 8.80 5.33 17.44
N LYS A 95 9.21 6.28 18.28
CA LYS A 95 9.75 6.02 19.61
C LYS A 95 8.80 5.30 20.57
N LYS A 96 7.48 5.49 20.44
CA LYS A 96 6.47 4.88 21.31
C LYS A 96 5.34 4.26 20.48
N ASN A 97 4.85 3.11 20.95
CA ASN A 97 3.69 2.42 20.35
C ASN A 97 3.86 2.15 18.85
N ASN A 98 5.05 1.65 18.46
CA ASN A 98 5.30 1.32 17.05
C ASN A 98 4.32 0.24 16.57
N PRO A 99 3.43 0.55 15.61
CA PRO A 99 2.43 -0.38 15.14
C PRO A 99 3.04 -1.56 14.38
N VAL A 100 4.22 -1.38 13.77
CA VAL A 100 4.95 -2.45 13.07
C VAL A 100 5.40 -3.52 14.04
N THR A 101 5.95 -3.13 15.19
CA THR A 101 6.39 -4.05 16.23
C THR A 101 5.21 -4.85 16.81
N LYS A 102 4.08 -4.16 16.99
CA LYS A 102 2.83 -4.84 17.42
C LYS A 102 2.34 -5.84 16.39
N TRP A 103 2.31 -5.44 15.11
CA TRP A 103 1.92 -6.38 14.04
C TRP A 103 2.83 -7.59 13.97
N LEU A 104 4.15 -7.38 14.13
CA LEU A 104 5.10 -8.47 14.20
C LEU A 104 4.80 -9.43 15.34
N SER A 105 4.45 -8.95 16.54
CA SER A 105 4.09 -9.81 17.67
C SER A 105 2.89 -10.70 17.35
N TYR A 106 1.85 -10.16 16.68
CA TYR A 106 0.70 -10.97 16.26
C TYR A 106 1.06 -12.07 15.26
N VAL A 107 1.97 -11.77 14.32
CA VAL A 107 2.46 -12.80 13.38
C VAL A 107 3.23 -13.89 14.11
N TYR A 108 4.04 -13.52 15.12
CA TYR A 108 4.76 -14.49 15.97
C TYR A 108 3.82 -15.33 16.82
N ASP A 109 2.83 -14.71 17.43
CA ASP A 109 1.86 -15.41 18.29
C ASP A 109 1.01 -16.38 17.47
N ALA A 110 0.60 -16.00 16.29
CA ALA A 110 -0.11 -16.87 15.37
C ALA A 110 0.69 -18.12 14.96
N LYS A 111 2.04 -18.00 14.89
CA LYS A 111 2.94 -19.12 14.65
C LYS A 111 2.97 -20.10 15.82
N ASN A 112 2.94 -19.61 17.06
CA ASN A 112 3.08 -20.41 18.27
C ASN A 112 1.79 -21.16 18.60
N ASP A 113 0.64 -20.65 18.24
CA ASP A 113 -0.68 -21.20 18.53
C ASP A 113 -1.15 -22.23 17.48
N ALA A 114 -0.47 -23.36 17.37
CA ALA A 114 -0.91 -24.54 16.63
C ALA A 114 -1.35 -24.29 15.16
N GLY A 115 -0.59 -23.49 14.43
CA GLY A 115 -0.65 -23.39 12.98
C GLY A 115 -1.47 -22.24 12.44
N TRP A 116 -0.85 -21.27 11.91
CA TRP A 116 -1.20 -20.20 10.96
C TRP A 116 -2.70 -20.03 10.60
N PHE A 117 -3.62 -20.25 11.59
CA PHE A 117 -5.05 -20.12 11.33
C PHE A 117 -5.42 -18.64 11.11
N PRO A 118 -6.19 -18.33 10.05
CA PRO A 118 -6.66 -16.98 9.74
C PRO A 118 -7.46 -16.31 10.87
N SER A 119 -8.04 -17.13 11.76
CA SER A 119 -8.89 -16.68 12.88
C SER A 119 -8.18 -15.84 13.94
N LYS A 120 -6.83 -15.74 13.92
CA LYS A 120 -6.08 -14.98 14.92
C LYS A 120 -5.57 -13.61 14.46
N GLY A 121 -6.08 -13.11 13.35
CA GLY A 121 -5.91 -11.71 12.98
C GLY A 121 -4.51 -11.24 12.63
N PHE A 122 -3.58 -12.14 12.25
CA PHE A 122 -2.27 -11.73 11.75
C PHE A 122 -2.35 -11.13 10.35
N LYS A 123 -3.31 -11.59 9.55
CA LYS A 123 -3.68 -10.98 8.28
C LYS A 123 -4.66 -9.85 8.52
N ARG A 124 -4.43 -8.71 7.87
CA ARG A 124 -5.24 -7.50 8.03
C ARG A 124 -5.57 -6.90 6.71
N ASP A 125 -6.69 -6.22 6.66
CA ASP A 125 -6.99 -5.35 5.54
C ASP A 125 -6.23 -4.05 5.69
N CYS A 126 -5.70 -3.56 4.58
CA CYS A 126 -4.94 -2.31 4.52
C CYS A 126 -5.48 -1.44 3.40
N SER A 127 -5.24 -0.15 3.48
CA SER A 127 -5.56 0.78 2.41
C SER A 127 -4.39 1.73 2.09
N LEU A 128 -4.24 2.04 0.81
CA LEU A 128 -3.35 3.07 0.31
C LEU A 128 -4.20 4.16 -0.31
N GLU A 129 -4.22 5.31 0.33
CA GLU A 129 -5.03 6.45 -0.07
C GLU A 129 -4.16 7.55 -0.67
N MET A 130 -4.58 8.09 -1.80
CA MET A 130 -3.96 9.25 -2.43
C MET A 130 -4.90 10.44 -2.35
N TYR A 131 -4.34 11.60 -2.01
CA TYR A 131 -5.10 12.83 -1.75
C TYR A 131 -4.82 13.91 -2.77
N ASP A 132 -5.78 14.77 -2.99
CA ASP A 132 -5.63 16.02 -3.71
C ASP A 132 -4.97 17.11 -2.84
N GLY A 133 -4.96 18.36 -3.34
CA GLY A 133 -4.44 19.50 -2.58
C GLY A 133 -5.33 19.96 -1.45
N CYS A 134 -6.59 19.56 -1.41
CA CYS A 134 -7.61 19.99 -0.45
C CYS A 134 -7.89 18.91 0.60
N GLY A 135 -7.29 17.72 0.49
CA GLY A 135 -7.47 16.60 1.40
C GLY A 135 -8.58 15.62 0.99
N ALA A 136 -9.17 15.78 -0.21
CA ALA A 136 -10.10 14.79 -0.74
C ALA A 136 -9.33 13.58 -1.29
N ILE A 137 -9.90 12.39 -1.12
CA ILE A 137 -9.33 11.14 -1.66
C ILE A 137 -9.60 11.11 -3.15
N ILE A 138 -8.55 10.95 -3.95
CA ILE A 138 -8.62 10.83 -5.41
C ILE A 138 -8.41 9.40 -5.90
N GLU A 139 -7.80 8.56 -5.07
CA GLU A 139 -7.58 7.14 -5.38
C GLU A 139 -7.41 6.38 -4.07
N LYS A 140 -8.16 5.31 -3.89
CA LYS A 140 -8.08 4.44 -2.73
C LYS A 140 -7.94 2.99 -3.16
N TRP A 141 -6.80 2.40 -2.84
CA TRP A 141 -6.54 0.99 -3.00
C TRP A 141 -6.81 0.26 -1.70
N LYS A 142 -7.57 -0.80 -1.76
CA LYS A 142 -7.77 -1.72 -0.64
C LYS A 142 -7.01 -3.02 -0.89
N PHE A 143 -6.34 -3.51 0.16
CA PHE A 143 -5.58 -4.75 0.17
C PHE A 143 -6.25 -5.71 1.14
N GLU A 144 -6.63 -6.86 0.65
CA GLU A 144 -7.24 -7.90 1.47
C GLU A 144 -6.19 -8.86 2.01
N ASN A 145 -6.32 -9.19 3.30
CA ASN A 145 -5.48 -10.18 3.97
C ASN A 145 -3.97 -9.89 3.86
N ALA A 146 -3.57 -8.64 4.07
CA ALA A 146 -2.17 -8.25 4.06
C ALA A 146 -1.46 -8.69 5.34
N TRP A 147 -0.18 -9.06 5.20
CA TRP A 147 0.69 -9.43 6.31
C TRP A 147 2.14 -9.09 5.97
N PRO A 148 2.97 -8.75 6.96
CA PRO A 148 4.37 -8.45 6.72
C PRO A 148 5.15 -9.73 6.42
N GLN A 149 5.66 -9.83 5.19
CA GLN A 149 6.49 -10.94 4.73
C GLN A 149 7.94 -10.78 5.21
N ASN A 150 8.44 -9.55 5.19
CA ASN A 150 9.78 -9.19 5.65
C ASN A 150 9.71 -7.87 6.42
N ILE A 151 10.49 -7.74 7.49
CA ILE A 151 10.62 -6.52 8.29
C ILE A 151 12.11 -6.32 8.58
N GLU A 152 12.64 -5.18 8.16
CA GLU A 152 14.01 -4.77 8.39
C GLU A 152 14.01 -3.49 9.24
N PHE A 153 14.59 -3.55 10.45
CA PHE A 153 14.60 -2.44 11.40
C PHE A 153 15.74 -1.42 11.18
N GLY A 154 16.46 -1.54 10.06
CA GLY A 154 17.55 -0.64 9.73
C GLY A 154 18.82 -0.88 10.55
N GLU A 155 19.85 -0.12 10.24
CA GLU A 155 21.16 -0.19 10.91
C GLU A 155 21.30 0.89 11.97
N LEU A 156 22.12 0.63 12.99
CA LEU A 156 22.47 1.58 14.03
C LEU A 156 23.89 2.11 13.79
N ASP A 157 24.02 3.42 13.55
CA ASP A 157 25.30 4.09 13.38
C ASP A 157 25.39 5.32 14.30
N MET A 158 26.37 5.33 15.20
CA MET A 158 26.58 6.44 16.12
C MET A 158 27.05 7.72 15.45
N SER A 159 27.55 7.64 14.24
CA SER A 159 28.06 8.79 13.49
C SER A 159 26.97 9.46 12.66
N SER A 160 25.85 8.79 12.43
CA SER A 160 24.72 9.31 11.66
C SER A 160 23.71 10.04 12.54
N SER A 161 23.22 11.19 12.06
CA SER A 161 22.11 11.94 12.67
C SER A 161 20.78 11.75 11.95
N GLU A 162 20.68 10.75 11.06
CA GLU A 162 19.46 10.48 10.30
C GLU A 162 18.38 9.83 11.16
N VAL A 163 17.13 10.01 10.76
CA VAL A 163 15.99 9.38 11.41
C VAL A 163 15.94 7.90 11.03
N MET A 164 15.70 7.05 12.00
CA MET A 164 15.58 5.62 11.78
C MET A 164 14.35 5.30 10.94
N THR A 165 14.52 4.32 10.05
CA THR A 165 13.46 3.81 9.18
C THR A 165 13.29 2.32 9.36
N ILE A 166 12.08 1.85 9.08
CA ILE A 166 11.72 0.43 9.05
C ILE A 166 11.26 0.10 7.63
N ASP A 167 11.87 -0.88 7.02
CA ASP A 167 11.49 -1.36 5.70
C ASP A 167 10.66 -2.64 5.80
N LEU A 168 9.47 -2.59 5.25
CA LEU A 168 8.49 -3.66 5.22
C LEU A 168 8.28 -4.16 3.81
N THR A 169 8.15 -5.48 3.66
CA THR A 169 7.59 -6.07 2.45
C THR A 169 6.25 -6.70 2.82
N LEU A 170 5.17 -6.14 2.27
CA LEU A 170 3.81 -6.62 2.51
C LEU A 170 3.39 -7.61 1.43
N ARG A 171 2.91 -8.77 1.87
CA ARG A 171 2.22 -9.75 1.03
C ARG A 171 0.73 -9.66 1.31
N TYR A 172 -0.10 -9.76 0.28
CA TYR A 172 -1.56 -9.69 0.37
C TYR A 172 -2.19 -10.66 -0.65
N ASP A 173 -3.45 -11.02 -0.43
CA ASP A 173 -4.15 -11.96 -1.29
C ASP A 173 -4.73 -11.28 -2.52
N ARG A 174 -5.30 -10.07 -2.36
CA ARG A 174 -5.91 -9.28 -3.44
C ARG A 174 -5.73 -7.79 -3.21
N ALA A 175 -5.79 -7.01 -4.30
CA ALA A 175 -5.93 -5.57 -4.24
C ALA A 175 -6.97 -5.09 -5.25
N TYR A 176 -7.72 -4.04 -4.91
CA TYR A 176 -8.67 -3.40 -5.80
C TYR A 176 -8.79 -1.90 -5.50
N ILE A 177 -9.21 -1.17 -6.49
CA ILE A 177 -9.52 0.25 -6.34
C ILE A 177 -10.94 0.37 -5.77
N GLU A 178 -11.07 1.01 -4.61
CA GLU A 178 -12.36 1.27 -3.97
C GLU A 178 -12.97 2.60 -4.42
N GLU A 179 -12.12 3.62 -4.57
CA GLU A 179 -12.53 4.94 -5.07
C GLU A 179 -11.51 5.44 -6.10
N GLU A 180 -12.03 5.91 -7.23
CA GLU A 180 -11.31 6.67 -8.25
C GLU A 180 -12.24 7.77 -8.75
N ILE A 181 -11.90 9.03 -8.43
CA ILE A 181 -12.68 10.22 -8.80
C ILE A 181 -12.00 10.95 -9.96
#